data_8abe33b2f00e8cd942762d981679fde9
#
_entry.id   8abe33b2f00e8cd942762d981679fde9
#
_cell.length_a   1.000
_cell.length_b   1.000
_cell.length_c   1.000
_cell.angle_alpha   90.00
_cell.angle_beta   90.00
_cell.angle_gamma   90.00
#
_symmetry.space_group_name_H-M   'P 1'
#
loop_
_entity.id
_entity.type
_entity.pdbx_description
1 polymer ?
#
loop_
_entity_poly.entity_id
_entity_poly.type
_entity_poly.pdbx_seq_one_letter_code
_entity_poly.pdbx_strand_id
1 'polypeptide(L)'
;FCLKCFKIVFQLKVKQKFNKTHYFYHSYNYNTMSVAKKEYKRITVKTLVDMKSKGEKISMLTAYDYTMAKIVDGAGVDVILVGDSASNVMAGHETTLPITLDQMIYHASSVVRAIDRALVVVDLPFGTYQSDPKEALRSAIRIMKESGGHAVKLEGGKEIKESIKRILNAGIPVMGHLGLTPQSIYKFG
;
A
#
# COMPACT_ATOMS: atom_id res chain seq x y z
N PHE A 1 -8.44 4.41 -26.30
CA PHE A 1 -9.55 5.30 -26.02
C PHE A 1 -10.48 4.64 -25.02
N CYS A 2 -10.25 4.63 -23.76
CA CYS A 2 -11.26 4.31 -22.79
C CYS A 2 -10.93 5.02 -21.47
N LEU A 3 -11.52 6.21 -21.31
CA LEU A 3 -11.60 6.97 -20.08
C LEU A 3 -12.65 6.33 -19.16
N LYS A 4 -12.33 5.15 -18.56
CA LYS A 4 -13.13 4.52 -17.51
C LYS A 4 -12.23 3.73 -16.57
N CYS A 5 -11.30 4.41 -15.91
CA CYS A 5 -10.59 3.81 -14.80
C CYS A 5 -10.36 4.86 -13.73
N PHE A 6 -10.86 4.55 -12.55
CA PHE A 6 -10.68 5.23 -11.28
C PHE A 6 -11.48 6.52 -11.05
N LYS A 7 -12.79 6.36 -10.81
CA LYS A 7 -13.50 7.26 -9.87
C LYS A 7 -13.30 6.70 -8.46
N ILE A 8 -12.32 7.24 -7.74
CA ILE A 8 -12.29 7.13 -6.29
C ILE A 8 -13.39 8.07 -5.78
N VAL A 9 -14.50 7.52 -5.36
CA VAL A 9 -15.58 8.31 -4.75
C VAL A 9 -15.28 8.41 -3.26
N PHE A 10 -14.69 9.52 -2.83
CA PHE A 10 -14.72 9.96 -1.45
C PHE A 10 -16.13 10.47 -1.14
N GLN A 11 -16.98 9.68 -0.48
CA GLN A 11 -18.12 10.18 0.25
C GLN A 11 -17.90 9.94 1.74
N LEU A 12 -17.19 10.87 2.36
CA LEU A 12 -17.22 11.04 3.82
C LEU A 12 -18.50 11.83 4.17
N LYS A 13 -19.56 11.11 4.57
CA LYS A 13 -20.66 11.73 5.30
C LYS A 13 -20.26 11.87 6.76
N VAL A 14 -19.59 12.96 7.10
CA VAL A 14 -19.43 13.37 8.50
C VAL A 14 -20.66 14.17 8.88
N LYS A 15 -21.63 13.54 9.55
CA LYS A 15 -22.64 14.26 10.33
C LYS A 15 -22.12 14.41 11.76
N GLN A 16 -21.35 15.45 12.02
CA GLN A 16 -21.11 15.89 13.39
C GLN A 16 -22.00 17.10 13.70
N LYS A 17 -22.99 16.90 14.56
CA LYS A 17 -23.64 17.99 15.29
C LYS A 17 -22.70 18.41 16.42
N PHE A 18 -22.11 19.59 16.28
CA PHE A 18 -21.46 20.27 17.41
C PHE A 18 -22.52 20.77 18.35
N ASN A 19 -22.56 20.29 19.58
CA ASN A 19 -23.22 20.95 20.69
C ASN A 19 -22.20 21.31 21.76
N LYS A 20 -22.38 22.52 22.27
CA LYS A 20 -21.53 23.34 23.12
C LYS A 20 -20.96 22.66 24.37
N THR A 21 -19.68 22.98 24.61
CA THR A 21 -18.98 23.27 25.89
C THR A 21 -19.50 22.62 27.19
N HIS A 22 -18.76 21.66 27.70
CA HIS A 22 -18.54 21.46 29.13
C HIS A 22 -17.13 20.89 29.33
N TYR A 23 -16.27 21.68 29.97
CA TYR A 23 -15.00 21.19 30.52
C TYR A 23 -15.31 20.35 31.75
N PHE A 24 -15.16 19.03 31.66
CA PHE A 24 -15.14 18.14 32.81
C PHE A 24 -13.72 17.66 33.05
N TYR A 25 -13.11 18.12 34.15
CA TYR A 25 -11.99 17.45 34.75
C TYR A 25 -12.45 16.09 35.26
N HIS A 26 -12.09 15.01 34.59
CA HIS A 26 -12.26 13.67 35.13
C HIS A 26 -10.91 13.15 35.63
N SER A 27 -10.86 12.89 36.92
CA SER A 27 -9.81 12.13 37.59
C SER A 27 -9.67 10.76 36.91
N TYR A 28 -8.49 10.50 36.36
CA TYR A 28 -8.17 9.20 35.76
C TYR A 28 -8.03 8.15 36.86
N ASN A 29 -9.03 7.32 37.05
CA ASN A 29 -8.88 6.03 37.69
C ASN A 29 -8.16 5.10 36.72
N TYR A 30 -6.89 4.75 37.05
CA TYR A 30 -6.15 3.69 36.38
C TYR A 30 -6.73 2.32 36.77
N ASN A 31 -7.93 2.00 36.31
CA ASN A 31 -8.36 0.62 36.24
C ASN A 31 -7.90 0.07 34.90
N THR A 32 -7.07 -0.95 34.96
CA THR A 32 -6.59 -1.77 33.85
C THR A 32 -7.76 -2.17 32.95
N MET A 33 -8.03 -1.37 31.91
CA MET A 33 -8.87 -1.83 30.81
C MET A 33 -8.04 -2.86 30.06
N SER A 34 -8.36 -4.13 30.27
CA SER A 34 -7.96 -5.17 29.35
C SER A 34 -8.66 -4.84 28.01
N VAL A 35 -7.94 -4.19 27.12
CA VAL A 35 -8.39 -3.99 25.75
C VAL A 35 -8.50 -5.40 25.18
N ALA A 36 -9.72 -5.90 25.03
CA ALA A 36 -9.97 -7.16 24.33
C ALA A 36 -9.29 -7.03 22.97
N LYS A 37 -8.26 -7.87 22.75
CA LYS A 37 -7.51 -7.88 21.50
C LYS A 37 -8.51 -8.26 20.40
N LYS A 38 -8.90 -7.26 19.60
CA LYS A 38 -9.83 -7.50 18.50
C LYS A 38 -9.11 -8.42 17.53
N GLU A 39 -9.55 -9.66 17.39
CA GLU A 39 -9.01 -10.57 16.39
C GLU A 39 -9.41 -10.06 15.00
N TYR A 40 -8.50 -9.39 14.33
CA TYR A 40 -8.67 -8.98 12.96
C TYR A 40 -8.29 -10.14 12.03
N LYS A 41 -9.24 -10.56 11.20
CA LYS A 41 -8.91 -11.48 10.09
C LYS A 41 -8.11 -10.69 9.04
N ARG A 42 -6.84 -11.08 8.86
CA ARG A 42 -5.96 -10.45 7.88
C ARG A 42 -6.48 -10.59 6.46
N ILE A 43 -6.43 -9.50 5.70
CA ILE A 43 -6.75 -9.50 4.26
C ILE A 43 -5.62 -10.19 3.49
N THR A 44 -5.98 -11.10 2.62
CA THR A 44 -5.07 -11.83 1.74
C THR A 44 -5.45 -11.60 0.28
N VAL A 45 -4.57 -11.99 -0.65
CA VAL A 45 -4.88 -11.98 -2.09
C VAL A 45 -6.17 -12.76 -2.38
N LYS A 46 -6.35 -13.92 -1.72
CA LYS A 46 -7.60 -14.71 -1.86
C LYS A 46 -8.81 -13.90 -1.39
N THR A 47 -8.71 -13.20 -0.28
CA THR A 47 -9.80 -12.33 0.22
C THR A 47 -10.20 -11.30 -0.84
N LEU A 48 -9.24 -10.65 -1.50
CA LEU A 48 -9.52 -9.66 -2.55
C LEU A 48 -10.20 -10.30 -3.78
N VAL A 49 -9.80 -11.51 -4.15
CA VAL A 49 -10.45 -12.28 -5.23
C VAL A 49 -11.90 -12.60 -4.87
N ASP A 50 -12.14 -13.05 -3.63
CA ASP A 50 -13.47 -13.38 -3.14
C ASP A 50 -14.37 -12.12 -3.08
N MET A 51 -13.85 -10.98 -2.61
CA MET A 51 -14.55 -9.68 -2.63
C MET A 51 -14.96 -9.29 -4.06
N LYS A 52 -14.01 -9.39 -5.01
CA LYS A 52 -14.29 -9.09 -6.42
C LYS A 52 -15.40 -9.98 -6.98
N SER A 53 -15.39 -11.28 -6.68
CA SER A 53 -16.40 -12.24 -7.16
C SER A 53 -17.81 -11.94 -6.62
N LYS A 54 -17.89 -11.34 -5.43
CA LYS A 54 -19.13 -10.91 -4.78
C LYS A 54 -19.57 -9.49 -5.16
N GLY A 55 -18.79 -8.77 -5.98
CA GLY A 55 -19.06 -7.38 -6.31
C GLY A 55 -18.79 -6.38 -5.18
N GLU A 56 -18.10 -6.81 -4.12
CA GLU A 56 -17.70 -5.96 -3.00
C GLU A 56 -16.59 -4.99 -3.45
N LYS A 57 -16.64 -3.74 -2.96
CA LYS A 57 -15.62 -2.73 -3.24
C LYS A 57 -14.39 -2.99 -2.40
N ILE A 58 -13.21 -2.89 -3.03
CA ILE A 58 -11.91 -2.97 -2.36
C ILE A 58 -11.40 -1.56 -2.15
N SER A 59 -11.13 -1.19 -0.91
CA SER A 59 -10.53 0.10 -0.55
C SER A 59 -9.01 -0.02 -0.50
N MET A 60 -8.32 0.98 -1.10
CA MET A 60 -6.85 1.03 -1.10
C MET A 60 -6.38 2.46 -0.87
N LEU A 61 -5.46 2.66 0.07
CA LEU A 61 -4.81 3.94 0.37
C LEU A 61 -3.30 3.76 0.50
N THR A 62 -2.56 4.85 0.27
CA THR A 62 -1.12 4.89 0.50
C THR A 62 -0.81 5.21 1.97
N ALA A 63 0.26 4.60 2.48
CA ALA A 63 0.91 5.02 3.72
C ALA A 63 2.41 4.72 3.62
N TYR A 64 3.24 5.54 4.28
CA TYR A 64 4.70 5.49 4.16
C TYR A 64 5.41 5.38 5.50
N ASP A 65 4.70 5.48 6.60
CA ASP A 65 5.23 5.43 7.97
C ASP A 65 4.31 4.65 8.91
N TYR A 66 4.82 4.38 10.11
CA TYR A 66 4.12 3.62 11.14
C TYR A 66 2.81 4.29 11.59
N THR A 67 2.84 5.60 11.85
CA THR A 67 1.70 6.32 12.43
C THR A 67 0.54 6.40 11.45
N MET A 68 0.82 6.80 10.20
CA MET A 68 -0.20 6.87 9.16
C MET A 68 -0.77 5.49 8.83
N ALA A 69 0.08 4.47 8.73
CA ALA A 69 -0.36 3.10 8.47
C ALA A 69 -1.30 2.58 9.55
N LYS A 70 -1.01 2.85 10.83
CA LYS A 70 -1.87 2.46 11.96
C LYS A 70 -3.25 3.13 11.90
N ILE A 71 -3.30 4.41 11.52
CA ILE A 71 -4.56 5.15 11.36
C ILE A 71 -5.38 4.57 10.20
N VAL A 72 -4.73 4.33 9.05
CA VAL A 72 -5.37 3.80 7.84
C VAL A 72 -5.88 2.38 8.04
N ASP A 73 -5.09 1.51 8.68
CA ASP A 73 -5.51 0.13 9.01
C ASP A 73 -6.67 0.13 10.01
N GLY A 74 -6.59 0.98 11.03
CA GLY A 74 -7.66 1.17 12.03
C GLY A 74 -8.97 1.68 11.43
N ALA A 75 -8.92 2.42 10.31
CA ALA A 75 -10.09 2.85 9.56
C ALA A 75 -10.73 1.72 8.72
N GLY A 76 -10.11 0.53 8.65
CA GLY A 76 -10.65 -0.64 7.97
C GLY A 76 -10.38 -0.70 6.47
N VAL A 77 -9.34 -0.03 5.98
CA VAL A 77 -8.90 -0.09 4.58
C VAL A 77 -8.39 -1.51 4.25
N ASP A 78 -8.75 -2.04 3.08
CA ASP A 78 -8.41 -3.43 2.72
C ASP A 78 -6.97 -3.60 2.26
N VAL A 79 -6.43 -2.59 1.55
CA VAL A 79 -5.07 -2.62 1.01
C VAL A 79 -4.34 -1.33 1.36
N ILE A 80 -3.13 -1.45 1.87
CA ILE A 80 -2.21 -0.32 2.03
C ILE A 80 -1.11 -0.45 0.98
N LEU A 81 -0.92 0.61 0.21
CA LEU A 81 0.17 0.72 -0.77
C LEU A 81 1.33 1.51 -0.17
N VAL A 82 2.49 0.90 -0.14
CA VAL A 82 3.75 1.63 0.04
C VAL A 82 4.25 1.97 -1.36
N GLY A 83 3.86 3.15 -1.84
CA GLY A 83 4.14 3.60 -3.20
C GLY A 83 5.53 4.22 -3.35
N ASP A 84 6.13 4.12 -4.54
CA ASP A 84 7.34 4.86 -4.90
C ASP A 84 7.12 6.37 -4.92
N SER A 85 5.87 6.81 -4.90
CA SER A 85 5.46 8.20 -4.62
C SER A 85 5.97 8.73 -3.26
N ALA A 86 6.51 7.86 -2.38
CA ALA A 86 7.32 8.30 -1.23
C ALA A 86 8.48 9.20 -1.65
N SER A 87 9.02 9.03 -2.85
CA SER A 87 10.00 9.94 -3.46
C SER A 87 9.52 11.40 -3.46
N ASN A 88 8.26 11.62 -3.84
CA ASN A 88 7.67 12.96 -3.89
C ASN A 88 7.24 13.44 -2.49
N VAL A 89 6.41 12.65 -1.81
CA VAL A 89 5.67 13.11 -0.62
C VAL A 89 6.48 13.02 0.68
N MET A 90 7.49 12.16 0.72
CA MET A 90 8.35 12.00 1.91
C MET A 90 9.74 12.63 1.72
N ALA A 91 10.32 12.51 0.51
CA ALA A 91 11.66 13.01 0.22
C ALA A 91 11.68 14.35 -0.55
N GLY A 92 10.53 14.81 -1.08
CA GLY A 92 10.41 16.09 -1.79
C GLY A 92 11.00 16.12 -3.20
N HIS A 93 11.24 14.96 -3.81
CA HIS A 93 11.68 14.88 -5.20
C HIS A 93 10.56 15.23 -6.18
N GLU A 94 10.91 15.73 -7.36
CA GLU A 94 9.93 16.07 -8.41
C GLU A 94 9.26 14.84 -9.03
N THR A 95 9.95 13.70 -9.04
CA THR A 95 9.47 12.43 -9.64
C THR A 95 9.62 11.26 -8.69
N THR A 96 9.01 10.11 -9.05
CA THR A 96 9.17 8.87 -8.29
C THR A 96 10.51 8.16 -8.56
N LEU A 97 11.27 8.58 -9.59
CA LEU A 97 12.45 7.88 -10.07
C LEU A 97 13.63 7.79 -9.07
N PRO A 98 13.91 8.81 -8.23
CA PRO A 98 15.08 8.79 -7.37
C PRO A 98 15.03 7.79 -6.21
N ILE A 99 13.84 7.33 -5.79
CA ILE A 99 13.73 6.48 -4.62
C ILE A 99 14.42 5.13 -4.83
N THR A 100 15.20 4.72 -3.85
CA THR A 100 15.96 3.46 -3.90
C THR A 100 15.16 2.29 -3.33
N LEU A 101 15.60 1.06 -3.65
CA LEU A 101 15.01 -0.15 -3.08
C LEU A 101 15.15 -0.18 -1.54
N ASP A 102 16.27 0.29 -1.00
CA ASP A 102 16.50 0.32 0.45
C ASP A 102 15.55 1.29 1.16
N GLN A 103 15.28 2.45 0.55
CA GLN A 103 14.29 3.40 1.06
C GLN A 103 12.88 2.80 1.02
N MET A 104 12.52 2.11 -0.06
CA MET A 104 11.24 1.40 -0.14
C MET A 104 11.12 0.32 0.94
N ILE A 105 12.17 -0.45 1.20
CA ILE A 105 12.21 -1.44 2.27
C ILE A 105 12.05 -0.78 3.65
N TYR A 106 12.69 0.36 3.89
CA TYR A 106 12.55 1.14 5.12
C TYR A 106 11.09 1.56 5.36
N HIS A 107 10.46 2.20 4.37
CA HIS A 107 9.05 2.61 4.44
C HIS A 107 8.13 1.41 4.63
N ALA A 108 8.30 0.37 3.83
CA ALA A 108 7.47 -0.84 3.88
C ALA A 108 7.57 -1.55 5.24
N SER A 109 8.77 -1.69 5.80
CA SER A 109 8.96 -2.30 7.13
C SER A 109 8.30 -1.49 8.25
N SER A 110 8.27 -0.17 8.13
CA SER A 110 7.56 0.71 9.06
C SER A 110 6.05 0.52 9.00
N VAL A 111 5.49 0.43 7.79
CA VAL A 111 4.08 0.18 7.55
C VAL A 111 3.67 -1.22 8.04
N VAL A 112 4.42 -2.26 7.70
CA VAL A 112 4.11 -3.64 8.06
C VAL A 112 4.05 -3.84 9.59
N ARG A 113 4.91 -3.16 10.34
CA ARG A 113 4.87 -3.21 11.83
C ARG A 113 3.64 -2.55 12.43
N ALA A 114 2.96 -1.69 11.69
CA ALA A 114 1.84 -0.89 12.18
C ALA A 114 0.48 -1.55 11.97
N ILE A 115 0.37 -2.52 11.05
CA ILE A 115 -0.92 -3.03 10.57
C ILE A 115 -1.26 -4.38 11.19
N ASP A 116 -2.54 -4.58 11.42
CA ASP A 116 -3.10 -5.85 11.92
C ASP A 116 -3.95 -6.56 10.85
N ARG A 117 -4.60 -5.81 9.95
CA ARG A 117 -5.61 -6.32 9.03
C ARG A 117 -5.23 -6.19 7.55
N ALA A 118 -4.85 -5.02 7.07
CA ALA A 118 -4.71 -4.72 5.65
C ALA A 118 -3.66 -5.57 4.93
N LEU A 119 -3.87 -5.81 3.63
CA LEU A 119 -2.83 -6.34 2.75
C LEU A 119 -1.85 -5.22 2.40
N VAL A 120 -0.56 -5.41 2.64
CA VAL A 120 0.48 -4.44 2.26
C VAL A 120 1.07 -4.80 0.92
N VAL A 121 0.95 -3.88 -0.03
CA VAL A 121 1.56 -3.94 -1.36
C VAL A 121 2.69 -2.93 -1.41
N VAL A 122 3.85 -3.31 -1.95
CA VAL A 122 5.04 -2.45 -2.03
C VAL A 122 5.47 -2.27 -3.47
N ASP A 123 5.67 -1.02 -3.89
CA ASP A 123 6.18 -0.75 -5.23
C ASP A 123 7.63 -1.17 -5.37
N LEU A 124 7.95 -1.82 -6.49
CA LEU A 124 9.32 -1.93 -6.96
C LEU A 124 9.72 -0.60 -7.61
N PRO A 125 10.76 0.09 -7.10
CA PRO A 125 11.17 1.37 -7.65
C PRO A 125 11.78 1.24 -9.04
N PHE A 126 11.80 2.34 -9.78
CA PHE A 126 12.37 2.40 -11.12
C PHE A 126 13.81 1.85 -11.14
N GLY A 127 14.14 1.11 -12.20
CA GLY A 127 15.46 0.51 -12.39
C GLY A 127 15.63 -0.88 -11.76
N THR A 128 14.69 -1.32 -10.89
CA THR A 128 14.85 -2.59 -10.16
C THR A 128 14.20 -3.80 -10.84
N TYR A 129 13.45 -3.60 -11.93
CA TYR A 129 12.73 -4.69 -12.61
C TYR A 129 12.62 -4.57 -14.13
N GLN A 130 13.02 -3.42 -14.70
CA GLN A 130 12.87 -3.17 -16.12
C GLN A 130 13.98 -3.83 -16.95
N SER A 131 15.20 -3.92 -16.42
CA SER A 131 16.39 -4.35 -17.15
C SER A 131 16.49 -5.87 -17.32
N ASP A 132 16.19 -6.63 -16.26
CA ASP A 132 16.38 -8.09 -16.25
C ASP A 132 15.37 -8.78 -15.31
N PRO A 133 14.73 -9.89 -15.76
CA PRO A 133 13.79 -10.65 -14.91
C PRO A 133 14.44 -11.26 -13.65
N LYS A 134 15.74 -11.55 -13.63
CA LYS A 134 16.43 -12.06 -12.44
C LYS A 134 16.61 -10.94 -11.41
N GLU A 135 16.95 -9.74 -11.86
CA GLU A 135 17.04 -8.56 -10.99
C GLU A 135 15.67 -8.21 -10.42
N ALA A 136 14.60 -8.27 -11.23
CA ALA A 136 13.25 -8.09 -10.78
C ALA A 136 12.89 -9.07 -9.64
N LEU A 137 13.23 -10.34 -9.80
CA LEU A 137 13.01 -11.34 -8.76
C LEU A 137 13.84 -11.07 -7.49
N ARG A 138 15.12 -10.70 -7.63
CA ARG A 138 15.98 -10.37 -6.49
C ARG A 138 15.42 -9.19 -5.70
N SER A 139 14.99 -8.14 -6.40
CA SER A 139 14.37 -6.96 -5.79
C SER A 139 13.07 -7.30 -5.07
N ALA A 140 12.21 -8.10 -5.69
CA ALA A 140 10.98 -8.59 -5.07
C ALA A 140 11.25 -9.44 -3.81
N ILE A 141 12.24 -10.35 -3.86
CA ILE A 141 12.65 -11.16 -2.70
C ILE A 141 13.13 -10.25 -1.56
N ARG A 142 13.92 -9.21 -1.86
CA ARG A 142 14.38 -8.26 -0.84
C ARG A 142 13.20 -7.55 -0.17
N ILE A 143 12.25 -7.03 -0.95
CA ILE A 143 11.02 -6.42 -0.40
C ILE A 143 10.33 -7.40 0.56
N MET A 144 10.04 -8.62 0.11
CA MET A 144 9.30 -9.61 0.91
C MET A 144 10.04 -9.98 2.19
N LYS A 145 11.34 -10.25 2.11
CA LYS A 145 12.14 -10.73 3.25
C LYS A 145 12.51 -9.63 4.23
N GLU A 146 12.90 -8.46 3.74
CA GLU A 146 13.46 -7.41 4.57
C GLU A 146 12.39 -6.49 5.15
N SER A 147 11.26 -6.31 4.45
CA SER A 147 10.16 -5.47 4.95
C SER A 147 8.99 -6.26 5.55
N GLY A 148 8.81 -7.52 5.16
CA GLY A 148 7.62 -8.30 5.49
C GLY A 148 6.39 -7.92 4.65
N GLY A 149 6.54 -7.19 3.55
CA GLY A 149 5.47 -6.87 2.60
C GLY A 149 4.77 -8.13 2.08
N HIS A 150 3.51 -7.99 1.66
CA HIS A 150 2.67 -9.14 1.29
C HIS A 150 2.56 -9.35 -0.22
N ALA A 151 2.82 -8.32 -1.01
CA ALA A 151 2.83 -8.34 -2.47
C ALA A 151 3.72 -7.21 -2.99
N VAL A 152 4.14 -7.32 -4.25
CA VAL A 152 4.85 -6.22 -4.93
C VAL A 152 4.00 -5.62 -6.04
N LYS A 153 4.22 -4.32 -6.35
CA LYS A 153 3.57 -3.66 -7.50
C LYS A 153 4.64 -3.23 -8.51
N LEU A 154 4.32 -3.38 -9.80
CA LEU A 154 5.17 -3.01 -10.94
C LEU A 154 4.35 -2.22 -11.94
N GLU A 155 5.01 -1.26 -12.60
CA GLU A 155 4.44 -0.46 -13.68
C GLU A 155 4.93 -0.95 -15.04
N GLY A 156 4.03 -1.00 -16.01
CA GLY A 156 4.33 -1.37 -17.38
C GLY A 156 3.39 -2.41 -17.94
N GLY A 157 3.61 -2.82 -19.18
CA GLY A 157 2.77 -3.75 -19.92
C GLY A 157 3.55 -4.97 -20.41
N LYS A 158 3.56 -5.14 -21.75
CA LYS A 158 4.18 -6.32 -22.39
C LYS A 158 5.69 -6.41 -22.14
N GLU A 159 6.36 -5.28 -22.00
CA GLU A 159 7.80 -5.13 -21.84
C GLU A 159 8.33 -5.74 -20.54
N ILE A 160 7.52 -5.76 -19.47
CA ILE A 160 7.91 -6.33 -18.17
C ILE A 160 7.27 -7.71 -17.90
N LYS A 161 6.64 -8.31 -18.90
CA LYS A 161 5.90 -9.58 -18.75
C LYS A 161 6.76 -10.70 -18.16
N GLU A 162 8.00 -10.83 -18.61
CA GLU A 162 8.90 -11.90 -18.14
C GLU A 162 9.36 -11.67 -16.70
N SER A 163 9.55 -10.40 -16.30
CA SER A 163 9.82 -10.03 -14.91
C SER A 163 8.64 -10.43 -14.01
N ILE A 164 7.40 -10.11 -14.42
CA ILE A 164 6.17 -10.48 -13.68
C ILE A 164 6.06 -12.00 -13.55
N LYS A 165 6.21 -12.75 -14.65
CA LYS A 165 6.16 -14.22 -14.61
C LYS A 165 7.18 -14.81 -13.65
N ARG A 166 8.41 -14.28 -13.68
CA ARG A 166 9.48 -14.78 -12.82
C ARG A 166 9.19 -14.58 -11.34
N ILE A 167 8.65 -13.42 -10.98
CA ILE A 167 8.23 -13.10 -9.61
C ILE A 167 7.07 -14.00 -9.17
N LEU A 168 6.04 -14.15 -10.01
CA LEU A 168 4.90 -15.02 -9.72
C LEU A 168 5.30 -16.49 -9.56
N ASN A 169 6.21 -17.00 -10.38
CA ASN A 169 6.71 -18.39 -10.28
C ASN A 169 7.50 -18.65 -8.99
N ALA A 170 8.00 -17.60 -8.35
CA ALA A 170 8.62 -17.69 -7.03
C ALA A 170 7.61 -17.62 -5.86
N GLY A 171 6.30 -17.56 -6.16
CA GLY A 171 5.24 -17.50 -5.17
C GLY A 171 4.96 -16.10 -4.60
N ILE A 172 5.53 -15.05 -5.18
CA ILE A 172 5.33 -13.66 -4.73
C ILE A 172 4.13 -13.06 -5.48
N PRO A 173 3.09 -12.59 -4.79
CA PRO A 173 1.96 -11.93 -5.43
C PRO A 173 2.36 -10.62 -6.11
N VAL A 174 1.78 -10.36 -7.28
CA VAL A 174 2.07 -9.16 -8.08
C VAL A 174 0.79 -8.37 -8.35
N MET A 175 0.87 -7.06 -8.13
CA MET A 175 -0.11 -6.08 -8.58
C MET A 175 0.45 -5.35 -9.82
N GLY A 176 -0.30 -5.32 -10.92
CA GLY A 176 0.07 -4.56 -12.13
C GLY A 176 -0.48 -3.14 -12.08
N HIS A 177 0.33 -2.15 -12.46
CA HIS A 177 -0.11 -0.79 -12.70
C HIS A 177 -0.12 -0.52 -14.23
N LEU A 178 -1.29 -0.31 -14.77
CA LEU A 178 -1.53 -0.07 -16.19
C LEU A 178 -2.11 1.33 -16.41
N GLY A 179 -1.87 1.90 -17.58
CA GLY A 179 -2.33 3.24 -17.95
C GLY A 179 -1.23 4.28 -17.80
N LEU A 180 -1.52 5.39 -17.13
CA LEU A 180 -0.51 6.41 -16.85
C LEU A 180 0.37 5.96 -15.69
N THR A 181 1.64 5.69 -15.99
CA THR A 181 2.62 5.14 -15.05
C THR A 181 3.62 6.23 -14.66
N PRO A 182 3.68 6.67 -13.38
CA PRO A 182 4.58 7.73 -12.92
C PRO A 182 6.07 7.48 -13.20
N GLN A 183 6.51 6.23 -13.19
CA GLN A 183 7.89 5.88 -13.54
C GLN A 183 8.22 6.16 -15.03
N SER A 184 7.22 6.34 -15.87
CA SER A 184 7.37 6.70 -17.28
C SER A 184 7.14 8.19 -17.56
N ILE A 185 7.28 9.06 -16.56
CA ILE A 185 6.95 10.49 -16.65
C ILE A 185 7.64 11.17 -17.84
N TYR A 186 8.92 10.92 -18.06
CA TYR A 186 9.67 11.52 -19.18
C TYR A 186 9.31 10.94 -20.56
N LYS A 187 8.58 9.83 -20.61
CA LYS A 187 8.05 9.27 -21.85
C LYS A 187 6.75 9.94 -22.27
N PHE A 188 5.95 10.35 -21.31
CA PHE A 188 4.61 10.88 -21.57
C PHE A 188 4.54 12.42 -21.52
N GLY A 189 5.51 13.08 -20.90
CA GLY A 189 5.56 14.53 -20.75
C GLY A 189 4.77 15.06 -19.58
#